data_748ba8025a7d9b7bfdaa81dbf82ed813
#
_entry.id   748ba8025a7d9b7bfdaa81dbf82ed813
#
_cell.length_a   1.000
_cell.length_b   1.000
_cell.length_c   1.000
_cell.angle_alpha   90.00
_cell.angle_beta   90.00
_cell.angle_gamma   90.00
#
_symmetry.space_group_name_H-M   'P 1'
#
loop_
_entity.id
_entity.type
_entity.pdbx_description
1 polymer ?
#
loop_
_entity_poly.entity_id
_entity_poly.type
_entity_poly.pdbx_seq_one_letter_code
_entity_poly.pdbx_strand_id
1 'polypeptide(L)'
;MTTSPPLGWPDRMSAAGSGTKVALMVALGIVLVAGAGAGIGLMVWREPETTPVQAAPAFRTGTDAPAMEGLDAATRRATLGSATLMLPPEPYVLYPDPVQLGGVLNVIFLANAEVHPNYEEGRDWQATVALAEIRSDVAGADLERAGIRVLNELGHEFYGGHPSKITRLRSADRAIDGRAGMEFRADVYYSAEGLPSRYDRVVVWLVRGDDGSLVAAISSIPDDAPSQLAELAAAAMNSLTLA
;
A
#
# COMPACT_ATOMS: atom_id res chain seq x y z
N MET A 1 -25.40 54.83 35.23
CA MET A 1 -24.24 54.77 34.36
C MET A 1 -23.11 54.17 35.19
N THR A 2 -22.92 52.88 35.11
CA THR A 2 -21.91 52.13 35.88
C THR A 2 -21.10 51.29 34.87
N THR A 3 -19.86 51.70 34.66
CA THR A 3 -18.88 51.04 33.81
C THR A 3 -18.13 50.00 34.64
N SER A 4 -18.20 48.74 34.21
CA SER A 4 -17.38 47.63 34.75
C SER A 4 -16.05 47.57 34.04
N PRO A 5 -14.93 47.24 34.73
CA PRO A 5 -13.60 47.09 34.12
C PRO A 5 -13.36 45.69 33.55
N PRO A 6 -12.41 45.52 32.61
CA PRO A 6 -12.09 44.23 32.00
C PRO A 6 -11.21 43.38 32.91
N LEU A 7 -11.50 42.06 32.90
CA LEU A 7 -10.71 41.03 33.57
C LEU A 7 -9.37 40.81 32.87
N GLY A 8 -8.30 41.02 33.63
CA GLY A 8 -6.93 40.70 33.19
C GLY A 8 -6.64 39.19 33.27
N TRP A 9 -5.85 38.75 32.33
CA TRP A 9 -5.24 37.42 32.29
C TRP A 9 -3.95 37.43 33.13
N PRO A 10 -3.69 36.39 33.94
CA PRO A 10 -2.39 36.28 34.60
C PRO A 10 -1.34 35.64 33.68
N ASP A 11 -0.26 36.36 33.50
CA ASP A 11 1.05 35.88 33.05
C ASP A 11 1.69 35.00 34.13
N ARG A 12 2.56 34.10 33.61
CA ARG A 12 3.61 33.32 34.25
C ARG A 12 3.29 31.86 34.56
N MET A 13 4.07 30.93 33.92
CA MET A 13 5.32 30.50 34.51
C MET A 13 6.20 29.76 33.48
N SER A 14 7.42 30.26 33.36
CA SER A 14 8.56 29.52 32.79
C SER A 14 8.94 28.35 33.71
N ALA A 15 9.17 27.19 33.14
CA ALA A 15 10.01 26.17 33.74
C ALA A 15 10.78 25.44 32.64
N ALA A 16 12.08 25.67 32.61
CA ALA A 16 13.05 24.92 31.84
C ALA A 16 13.13 23.48 32.39
N GLY A 17 13.05 22.52 31.48
CA GLY A 17 13.29 21.11 31.76
C GLY A 17 13.93 20.47 30.54
N SER A 18 15.28 20.45 30.54
CA SER A 18 16.07 19.68 29.56
C SER A 18 15.79 18.19 29.73
N GLY A 19 15.18 17.60 28.74
CA GLY A 19 15.03 16.16 28.62
C GLY A 19 15.32 15.76 27.19
N THR A 20 16.52 15.28 26.95
CA THR A 20 16.96 14.68 25.69
C THR A 20 16.07 13.48 25.41
N LYS A 21 15.02 13.67 24.63
CA LYS A 21 14.24 12.57 24.04
C LYS A 21 14.84 12.28 22.68
N VAL A 22 15.58 11.17 22.62
CA VAL A 22 15.96 10.51 21.38
C VAL A 22 14.64 10.17 20.65
N ALA A 23 14.30 10.96 19.66
CA ALA A 23 13.22 10.65 18.74
C ALA A 23 13.75 9.55 17.80
N LEU A 24 13.33 8.30 18.06
CA LEU A 24 13.50 7.20 17.13
C LEU A 24 12.51 7.46 15.97
N MET A 25 12.98 8.12 14.92
CA MET A 25 12.24 8.21 13.67
C MET A 25 12.30 6.83 13.00
N VAL A 26 11.21 6.09 13.08
CA VAL A 26 10.98 4.94 12.21
C VAL A 26 10.46 5.49 10.88
N ALA A 27 11.40 5.74 9.99
CA ALA A 27 11.11 6.07 8.61
C ALA A 27 10.75 4.76 7.90
N LEU A 28 9.47 4.49 7.72
CA LEU A 28 8.99 3.42 6.84
C LEU A 28 8.71 4.01 5.45
N GLY A 29 9.78 4.42 4.75
CA GLY A 29 9.82 4.19 3.33
C GLY A 29 9.85 2.68 3.17
N ILE A 30 9.19 2.10 2.18
CA ILE A 30 9.27 0.65 1.93
C ILE A 30 10.75 0.28 1.84
N VAL A 31 11.32 -0.09 2.99
CA VAL A 31 12.67 -0.63 3.09
C VAL A 31 12.50 -2.14 3.05
N LEU A 32 13.10 -2.74 2.05
CA LEU A 32 13.47 -4.15 2.04
C LEU A 32 13.86 -4.61 3.45
N VAL A 33 13.01 -5.38 4.11
CA VAL A 33 13.39 -6.09 5.32
C VAL A 33 14.20 -7.31 4.90
N ALA A 34 15.51 -7.11 4.71
CA ALA A 34 16.45 -8.20 4.79
C ALA A 34 16.58 -8.57 6.27
N GLY A 35 16.17 -9.77 6.66
CA GLY A 35 16.21 -10.27 8.02
C GLY A 35 17.62 -10.15 8.63
N ALA A 36 17.74 -9.44 9.75
CA ALA A 36 18.93 -9.35 10.54
C ALA A 36 18.96 -10.49 11.58
N GLY A 37 19.58 -11.59 11.22
CA GLY A 37 20.15 -12.52 12.19
C GLY A 37 21.42 -11.92 12.78
N ALA A 38 21.46 -11.72 14.10
CA ALA A 38 22.66 -11.28 14.82
C ALA A 38 23.77 -12.31 14.73
N GLY A 39 24.84 -11.98 14.03
CA GLY A 39 26.09 -12.72 14.01
C GLY A 39 27.26 -11.75 13.84
N ILE A 40 28.01 -11.51 14.90
CA ILE A 40 29.28 -10.81 14.83
C ILE A 40 30.27 -11.72 14.12
N GLY A 41 30.66 -11.39 12.90
CA GLY A 41 31.66 -12.11 12.14
C GLY A 41 32.59 -11.16 11.40
N LEU A 42 33.88 -11.30 11.71
CA LEU A 42 35.03 -10.61 11.13
C LEU A 42 34.96 -10.48 9.61
N MET A 43 35.08 -9.26 9.10
CA MET A 43 35.28 -8.97 7.66
C MET A 43 36.63 -9.56 7.22
N VAL A 44 36.54 -10.67 6.48
CA VAL A 44 37.62 -11.12 5.61
C VAL A 44 37.18 -10.84 4.17
N TRP A 45 37.88 -9.94 3.51
CA TRP A 45 37.73 -9.68 2.09
C TRP A 45 38.09 -10.95 1.31
N ARG A 46 37.11 -11.60 0.68
CA ARG A 46 37.31 -12.63 -0.34
C ARG A 46 36.90 -12.08 -1.68
N GLU A 47 37.77 -12.23 -2.65
CA GLU A 47 37.48 -11.95 -4.06
C GLU A 47 36.30 -12.81 -4.56
N PRO A 48 35.44 -12.29 -5.47
CA PRO A 48 34.31 -13.06 -6.00
C PRO A 48 34.82 -14.16 -6.95
N GLU A 49 34.70 -15.41 -6.53
CA GLU A 49 34.79 -16.54 -7.44
C GLU A 49 33.61 -16.55 -8.39
N THR A 50 33.90 -16.46 -9.68
CA THR A 50 32.91 -16.58 -10.76
C THR A 50 32.39 -18.02 -10.82
N THR A 51 31.20 -18.23 -10.29
CA THR A 51 30.45 -19.49 -10.43
C THR A 51 29.87 -19.55 -11.85
N PRO A 52 30.02 -20.68 -12.60
CA PRO A 52 29.45 -20.77 -13.95
C PRO A 52 27.91 -20.72 -13.88
N VAL A 53 27.34 -19.89 -14.76
CA VAL A 53 25.88 -19.77 -14.97
C VAL A 53 25.34 -21.12 -15.40
N GLN A 54 24.61 -21.79 -14.54
CA GLN A 54 23.86 -23.00 -14.86
C GLN A 54 22.68 -22.63 -15.74
N ALA A 55 22.63 -23.16 -16.95
CA ALA A 55 21.57 -22.89 -17.90
C ALA A 55 20.21 -23.25 -17.33
N ALA A 56 19.26 -22.28 -17.39
CA ALA A 56 17.90 -22.47 -16.95
C ALA A 56 17.24 -23.64 -17.73
N PRO A 57 16.46 -24.50 -17.06
CA PRO A 57 15.73 -25.57 -17.73
C PRO A 57 14.67 -25.00 -18.67
N ALA A 58 14.60 -25.54 -19.88
CA ALA A 58 13.63 -25.18 -20.90
C ALA A 58 12.19 -25.33 -20.40
N PHE A 59 11.42 -24.26 -20.48
CA PHE A 59 9.98 -24.23 -20.16
C PHE A 59 9.23 -25.23 -21.04
N ARG A 60 8.59 -26.21 -20.42
CA ARG A 60 7.58 -27.04 -21.07
C ARG A 60 6.27 -26.24 -21.09
N THR A 61 5.79 -25.91 -22.29
CA THR A 61 4.41 -25.45 -22.50
C THR A 61 3.47 -26.63 -22.26
N GLY A 62 2.96 -26.75 -21.03
CA GLY A 62 1.90 -27.67 -20.63
C GLY A 62 0.69 -26.85 -20.18
N THR A 63 -0.37 -26.96 -20.94
CA THR A 63 -1.72 -26.50 -20.65
C THR A 63 -2.20 -27.20 -19.36
N ASP A 64 -2.79 -26.44 -18.42
CA ASP A 64 -3.37 -26.92 -17.13
C ASP A 64 -2.43 -27.03 -15.91
N ALA A 65 -1.51 -26.08 -15.71
CA ALA A 65 -0.98 -25.85 -14.36
C ALA A 65 -1.95 -24.90 -13.61
N PRO A 66 -2.30 -25.17 -12.32
CA PRO A 66 -3.03 -24.22 -11.51
C PRO A 66 -2.27 -22.89 -11.52
N ALA A 67 -3.00 -21.77 -11.61
CA ALA A 67 -2.40 -20.44 -11.58
C ALA A 67 -1.51 -20.34 -10.34
N MET A 68 -0.19 -20.25 -10.53
CA MET A 68 0.74 -20.13 -9.40
C MET A 68 0.53 -18.75 -8.77
N GLU A 69 0.35 -18.73 -7.48
CA GLU A 69 0.41 -17.47 -6.71
C GLU A 69 1.72 -16.77 -7.04
N GLY A 70 1.66 -15.51 -7.41
CA GLY A 70 2.85 -14.78 -7.74
C GLY A 70 2.62 -13.58 -8.66
N LEU A 71 3.72 -12.96 -9.02
CA LEU A 71 3.80 -11.89 -10.00
C LEU A 71 4.56 -12.39 -11.25
N ASP A 72 3.87 -12.46 -12.37
CA ASP A 72 4.52 -12.55 -13.68
C ASP A 72 4.88 -11.13 -14.15
N ALA A 73 6.15 -10.78 -14.00
CA ALA A 73 6.64 -9.45 -14.35
C ALA A 73 6.58 -9.17 -15.87
N ALA A 74 6.67 -10.21 -16.73
CA ALA A 74 6.61 -10.02 -18.17
C ALA A 74 5.23 -9.61 -18.65
N THR A 75 4.18 -10.18 -18.07
CA THR A 75 2.79 -9.85 -18.36
C THR A 75 2.17 -8.87 -17.36
N ARG A 76 2.90 -8.52 -16.31
CA ARG A 76 2.43 -7.69 -15.16
C ARG A 76 1.22 -8.29 -14.44
N ARG A 77 1.05 -9.59 -14.52
CA ARG A 77 -0.06 -10.33 -13.92
C ARG A 77 0.27 -10.69 -12.47
N ALA A 78 -0.50 -10.16 -11.54
CA ALA A 78 -0.50 -10.57 -10.13
C ALA A 78 -1.61 -11.59 -9.89
N THR A 79 -1.31 -12.69 -9.18
CA THR A 79 -2.28 -13.76 -8.85
C THR A 79 -2.21 -14.07 -7.35
N LEU A 80 -3.35 -14.07 -6.68
CA LEU A 80 -3.54 -14.45 -5.29
C LEU A 80 -4.77 -15.36 -5.18
N GLY A 81 -4.56 -16.63 -4.83
CA GLY A 81 -5.62 -17.64 -4.86
C GLY A 81 -6.28 -17.70 -6.24
N SER A 82 -7.60 -17.55 -6.29
CA SER A 82 -8.36 -17.50 -7.55
C SER A 82 -8.35 -16.12 -8.24
N ALA A 83 -7.86 -15.08 -7.57
CA ALA A 83 -7.91 -13.71 -8.08
C ALA A 83 -6.68 -13.37 -8.93
N THR A 84 -6.93 -12.69 -10.05
CA THR A 84 -5.89 -12.18 -10.95
C THR A 84 -6.14 -10.72 -11.27
N LEU A 85 -5.09 -9.89 -11.19
CA LEU A 85 -5.09 -8.47 -11.55
C LEU A 85 -3.94 -8.19 -12.51
N MET A 86 -4.22 -7.46 -13.60
CA MET A 86 -3.17 -6.91 -14.46
C MET A 86 -2.71 -5.57 -13.88
N LEU A 87 -1.52 -5.54 -13.30
CA LEU A 87 -0.93 -4.31 -12.79
C LEU A 87 -0.66 -3.32 -13.93
N PRO A 88 -0.81 -1.99 -13.70
CA PRO A 88 -0.76 -1.00 -14.77
C PRO A 88 0.62 -0.99 -15.47
N PRO A 89 0.66 -0.64 -16.79
CA PRO A 89 1.92 -0.47 -17.53
C PRO A 89 2.68 0.79 -17.08
N GLU A 90 3.82 1.06 -17.69
CA GLU A 90 4.54 2.31 -17.50
C GLU A 90 3.60 3.53 -17.57
N PRO A 91 3.82 4.54 -16.71
CA PRO A 91 4.98 4.76 -15.85
C PRO A 91 4.93 4.06 -14.49
N TYR A 92 3.98 3.15 -14.23
CA TYR A 92 3.98 2.35 -13.02
C TYR A 92 5.12 1.32 -13.05
N VAL A 93 5.94 1.32 -12.00
CA VAL A 93 7.05 0.38 -11.79
C VAL A 93 6.55 -0.76 -10.90
N LEU A 94 6.77 -2.01 -11.32
CA LEU A 94 6.44 -3.19 -10.52
C LEU A 94 7.41 -3.35 -9.36
N TYR A 95 6.88 -3.74 -8.21
CA TYR A 95 7.70 -4.36 -7.16
C TYR A 95 7.83 -5.84 -7.47
N PRO A 96 9.07 -6.35 -7.66
CA PRO A 96 9.27 -7.73 -8.11
C PRO A 96 8.87 -8.76 -7.06
N ASP A 97 9.01 -8.42 -5.79
CA ASP A 97 8.72 -9.30 -4.66
C ASP A 97 7.43 -8.88 -3.96
N PRO A 98 6.65 -9.85 -3.43
CA PRO A 98 5.47 -9.53 -2.65
C PRO A 98 5.85 -8.83 -1.35
N VAL A 99 5.11 -7.81 -1.00
CA VAL A 99 5.23 -7.13 0.30
C VAL A 99 4.36 -7.86 1.31
N GLN A 100 4.93 -8.24 2.44
CA GLN A 100 4.19 -8.80 3.57
C GLN A 100 3.92 -7.70 4.59
N LEU A 101 2.64 -7.46 4.87
CA LEU A 101 2.21 -6.54 5.92
C LEU A 101 1.69 -7.34 7.11
N GLY A 102 2.03 -6.88 8.32
CA GLY A 102 1.66 -7.58 9.56
C GLY A 102 0.22 -7.35 10.03
N GLY A 103 -0.55 -6.57 9.29
CA GLY A 103 -1.88 -6.12 9.69
C GLY A 103 -3.05 -6.92 9.07
N VAL A 104 -4.03 -6.20 8.54
CA VAL A 104 -5.21 -6.77 7.85
C VAL A 104 -4.82 -7.37 6.50
N LEU A 105 -3.87 -6.74 5.81
CA LEU A 105 -3.32 -7.19 4.54
C LEU A 105 -2.17 -8.16 4.79
N ASN A 106 -2.22 -9.35 4.19
CA ASN A 106 -1.20 -10.38 4.39
C ASN A 106 -0.09 -10.27 3.34
N VAL A 107 -0.44 -10.45 2.08
CA VAL A 107 0.47 -10.40 0.93
C VAL A 107 -0.04 -9.37 -0.05
N ILE A 108 0.86 -8.54 -0.59
CA ILE A 108 0.52 -7.53 -1.58
C ILE A 108 1.48 -7.61 -2.76
N PHE A 109 0.93 -7.69 -3.96
CA PHE A 109 1.62 -7.38 -5.21
C PHE A 109 1.23 -5.98 -5.66
N LEU A 110 2.19 -5.12 -5.95
CA LEU A 110 1.92 -3.72 -6.25
C LEU A 110 2.78 -3.15 -7.37
N ALA A 111 2.26 -2.07 -7.96
CA ALA A 111 2.98 -1.21 -8.87
C ALA A 111 2.79 0.24 -8.45
N ASN A 112 3.86 1.02 -8.49
CA ASN A 112 3.87 2.43 -8.11
C ASN A 112 4.32 3.32 -9.25
N ALA A 113 3.71 4.49 -9.36
CA ALA A 113 4.17 5.56 -10.25
C ALA A 113 4.51 6.80 -9.42
N GLU A 114 5.68 7.37 -9.68
CA GLU A 114 6.15 8.57 -9.03
C GLU A 114 5.26 9.77 -9.39
N VAL A 115 4.86 10.54 -8.37
CA VAL A 115 4.09 11.78 -8.52
C VAL A 115 4.93 12.97 -8.05
N HIS A 116 5.51 12.89 -6.86
CA HIS A 116 6.41 13.91 -6.33
C HIS A 116 7.73 13.27 -5.89
N PRO A 117 8.77 13.36 -6.75
CA PRO A 117 10.09 12.85 -6.43
C PRO A 117 10.72 13.66 -5.29
N ASN A 118 11.40 12.96 -4.39
CA ASN A 118 12.17 13.56 -3.28
C ASN A 118 11.38 14.63 -2.49
N TYR A 119 10.09 14.42 -2.23
CA TYR A 119 9.33 15.37 -1.41
C TYR A 119 9.90 15.45 0.02
N GLU A 120 10.48 14.36 0.51
CA GLU A 120 11.41 14.27 1.62
C GLU A 120 12.70 13.60 1.16
N GLU A 121 13.82 13.80 1.85
CA GLU A 121 15.11 13.19 1.48
C GLU A 121 14.99 11.66 1.35
N GLY A 122 15.17 11.16 0.13
CA GLY A 122 15.09 9.73 -0.21
C GLY A 122 13.68 9.15 -0.23
N ARG A 123 12.65 9.99 -0.32
CA ARG A 123 11.24 9.57 -0.36
C ARG A 123 10.50 10.23 -1.51
N ASP A 124 9.78 9.41 -2.26
CA ASP A 124 8.88 9.83 -3.32
C ASP A 124 7.44 9.66 -2.87
N TRP A 125 6.57 10.58 -3.27
CA TRP A 125 5.13 10.39 -3.16
C TRP A 125 4.61 9.74 -4.43
N GLN A 126 3.82 8.67 -4.30
CA GLN A 126 3.53 7.76 -5.40
C GLN A 126 2.04 7.48 -5.54
N ALA A 127 1.60 7.29 -6.78
CA ALA A 127 0.34 6.62 -7.08
C ALA A 127 0.57 5.10 -7.02
N THR A 128 -0.36 4.36 -6.42
CA THR A 128 -0.23 2.92 -6.17
C THR A 128 -1.42 2.15 -6.74
N VAL A 129 -1.15 0.99 -7.35
CA VAL A 129 -2.15 -0.04 -7.67
C VAL A 129 -1.67 -1.37 -7.12
N ALA A 130 -2.55 -2.13 -6.46
CA ALA A 130 -2.18 -3.37 -5.81
C ALA A 130 -3.27 -4.44 -5.86
N LEU A 131 -2.85 -5.69 -5.79
CA LEU A 131 -3.67 -6.85 -5.43
C LEU A 131 -3.19 -7.37 -4.09
N ALA A 132 -4.09 -7.51 -3.12
CA ALA A 132 -3.77 -7.90 -1.75
C ALA A 132 -4.64 -9.06 -1.29
N GLU A 133 -4.06 -9.98 -0.52
CA GLU A 133 -4.79 -10.95 0.27
C GLU A 133 -5.16 -10.36 1.62
N ILE A 134 -6.39 -10.57 2.05
CA ILE A 134 -6.86 -10.18 3.37
C ILE A 134 -6.76 -11.37 4.32
N ARG A 135 -6.17 -11.15 5.48
CA ARG A 135 -6.00 -12.19 6.50
C ARG A 135 -7.34 -12.86 6.85
N SER A 136 -7.32 -14.17 6.99
CA SER A 136 -8.50 -14.99 7.22
C SER A 136 -9.26 -14.64 8.51
N ASP A 137 -8.55 -14.18 9.56
CA ASP A 137 -9.15 -13.75 10.82
C ASP A 137 -9.90 -12.40 10.72
N VAL A 138 -9.62 -11.64 9.67
CA VAL A 138 -10.28 -10.37 9.33
C VAL A 138 -11.38 -10.56 8.29
N ALA A 139 -11.21 -11.57 7.44
CA ALA A 139 -12.05 -11.87 6.29
C ALA A 139 -13.48 -12.31 6.61
N GLY A 140 -13.93 -12.30 7.89
CA GLY A 140 -15.25 -12.69 8.35
C GLY A 140 -16.39 -12.55 7.33
N ALA A 141 -17.62 -12.76 7.70
CA ALA A 141 -18.75 -12.75 6.74
C ALA A 141 -19.11 -11.38 6.15
N ASP A 142 -18.68 -10.30 6.80
CA ASP A 142 -19.10 -8.92 6.52
C ASP A 142 -18.05 -8.17 5.70
N LEU A 143 -18.29 -8.01 4.39
CA LEU A 143 -17.41 -7.29 3.47
C LEU A 143 -17.29 -5.80 3.82
N GLU A 144 -18.36 -5.17 4.33
CA GLU A 144 -18.32 -3.76 4.70
C GLU A 144 -17.32 -3.52 5.83
N ARG A 145 -17.39 -4.34 6.88
CA ARG A 145 -16.46 -4.26 8.01
C ARG A 145 -15.03 -4.56 7.58
N ALA A 146 -14.83 -5.55 6.71
CA ALA A 146 -13.51 -5.88 6.17
C ALA A 146 -12.93 -4.69 5.39
N GLY A 147 -13.72 -4.07 4.53
CA GLY A 147 -13.29 -2.91 3.74
C GLY A 147 -12.92 -1.69 4.59
N ILE A 148 -13.67 -1.41 5.64
CA ILE A 148 -13.34 -0.33 6.58
C ILE A 148 -11.99 -0.62 7.26
N ARG A 149 -11.71 -1.87 7.64
CA ARG A 149 -10.42 -2.25 8.23
C ARG A 149 -9.28 -2.08 7.23
N VAL A 150 -9.47 -2.52 5.98
CA VAL A 150 -8.49 -2.33 4.91
C VAL A 150 -8.18 -0.85 4.72
N LEU A 151 -9.18 0.02 4.61
CA LEU A 151 -8.98 1.46 4.45
C LEU A 151 -8.21 2.08 5.63
N ASN A 152 -8.52 1.66 6.87
CA ASN A 152 -7.80 2.17 8.05
C ASN A 152 -6.33 1.73 8.04
N GLU A 153 -6.04 0.51 7.61
CA GLU A 153 -4.66 0.03 7.50
C GLU A 153 -3.90 0.75 6.39
N LEU A 154 -4.51 0.94 5.21
CA LEU A 154 -3.92 1.74 4.14
C LEU A 154 -3.58 3.15 4.64
N GLY A 155 -4.48 3.75 5.43
CA GLY A 155 -4.26 5.05 6.07
C GLY A 155 -3.06 5.07 7.03
N HIS A 156 -2.66 3.92 7.55
CA HIS A 156 -1.50 3.81 8.44
C HIS A 156 -0.21 3.47 7.66
N GLU A 157 -0.29 2.49 6.77
CA GLU A 157 0.88 1.92 6.10
C GLU A 157 1.35 2.74 4.88
N PHE A 158 0.42 3.28 4.09
CA PHE A 158 0.77 3.96 2.83
C PHE A 158 1.27 5.39 3.02
N TYR A 159 0.95 6.02 4.15
CA TYR A 159 1.28 7.44 4.35
C TYR A 159 2.49 7.69 5.25
N GLY A 160 3.33 6.66 5.46
CA GLY A 160 4.67 6.81 6.05
C GLY A 160 4.69 7.41 7.46
N GLY A 161 3.64 7.19 8.26
CA GLY A 161 3.50 7.75 9.60
C GLY A 161 2.97 9.19 9.65
N HIS A 162 2.65 9.80 8.49
CA HIS A 162 1.95 11.09 8.46
C HIS A 162 0.53 10.94 9.03
N PRO A 163 0.06 11.90 9.85
CA PRO A 163 -1.32 11.90 10.30
C PRO A 163 -2.28 11.88 9.11
N SER A 164 -3.12 10.86 9.05
CA SER A 164 -4.07 10.69 7.96
C SER A 164 -5.51 10.66 8.47
N LYS A 165 -6.46 11.07 7.62
CA LYS A 165 -7.88 11.08 7.92
C LYS A 165 -8.70 10.64 6.71
N ILE A 166 -9.44 9.56 6.87
CA ILE A 166 -10.39 9.09 5.86
C ILE A 166 -11.63 10.01 5.86
N THR A 167 -12.01 10.47 4.69
CA THR A 167 -13.20 11.28 4.46
C THR A 167 -13.93 10.82 3.21
N ARG A 168 -15.15 11.31 3.00
CA ARG A 168 -16.01 11.00 1.84
C ARG A 168 -16.14 9.51 1.57
N LEU A 169 -16.03 8.69 2.63
CA LEU A 169 -16.19 7.24 2.51
C LEU A 169 -17.57 6.90 1.94
N ARG A 170 -17.56 6.09 0.90
CA ARG A 170 -18.74 5.49 0.29
C ARG A 170 -18.47 4.02 0.06
N SER A 171 -19.47 3.19 0.30
CA SER A 171 -19.46 1.77 -0.05
C SER A 171 -20.66 1.46 -0.94
N ALA A 172 -20.48 0.49 -1.82
CA ALA A 172 -21.56 0.01 -2.69
C ALA A 172 -21.30 -1.45 -3.06
N ASP A 173 -22.37 -2.21 -3.21
CA ASP A 173 -22.30 -3.54 -3.81
C ASP A 173 -21.74 -3.45 -5.23
N ARG A 174 -20.85 -4.38 -5.58
CA ARG A 174 -20.25 -4.47 -6.90
C ARG A 174 -20.16 -5.92 -7.33
N ALA A 175 -20.64 -6.21 -8.54
CA ALA A 175 -20.31 -7.49 -9.18
C ALA A 175 -18.88 -7.41 -9.74
N ILE A 176 -18.04 -8.37 -9.36
CA ILE A 176 -16.66 -8.51 -9.82
C ILE A 176 -16.55 -9.89 -10.44
N ASP A 177 -16.37 -9.95 -11.75
CA ASP A 177 -16.35 -11.19 -12.52
C ASP A 177 -17.54 -12.13 -12.21
N GLY A 178 -18.74 -11.52 -12.12
CA GLY A 178 -19.98 -12.21 -11.80
C GLY A 178 -20.19 -12.60 -10.33
N ARG A 179 -19.22 -12.35 -9.46
CA ARG A 179 -19.32 -12.64 -8.02
C ARG A 179 -19.73 -11.40 -7.22
N ALA A 180 -20.44 -11.64 -6.12
CA ALA A 180 -20.76 -10.57 -5.19
C ALA A 180 -19.50 -10.04 -4.52
N GLY A 181 -19.25 -8.77 -4.65
CA GLY A 181 -18.16 -8.03 -4.03
C GLY A 181 -18.65 -6.67 -3.55
N MET A 182 -17.73 -5.86 -3.08
CA MET A 182 -18.00 -4.52 -2.58
C MET A 182 -16.95 -3.54 -3.04
N GLU A 183 -17.38 -2.35 -3.44
CA GLU A 183 -16.51 -1.22 -3.75
C GLU A 183 -16.52 -0.22 -2.60
N PHE A 184 -15.34 0.27 -2.24
CA PHE A 184 -15.16 1.40 -1.33
C PHE A 184 -14.45 2.51 -2.08
N ARG A 185 -14.89 3.75 -1.84
CA ARG A 185 -14.22 4.96 -2.31
C ARG A 185 -14.06 5.90 -1.14
N ALA A 186 -12.88 6.47 -0.99
CA ALA A 186 -12.59 7.42 0.06
C ALA A 186 -11.56 8.44 -0.42
N ASP A 187 -11.58 9.64 0.20
CA ASP A 187 -10.45 10.57 0.16
C ASP A 187 -9.69 10.41 1.47
N VAL A 188 -8.42 10.10 1.39
CA VAL A 188 -7.54 10.00 2.56
C VAL A 188 -6.66 11.24 2.60
N TYR A 189 -7.04 12.18 3.47
CA TYR A 189 -6.29 13.42 3.71
C TYR A 189 -5.09 13.13 4.60
N TYR A 190 -3.98 13.76 4.29
CA TYR A 190 -2.74 13.68 5.07
C TYR A 190 -2.10 15.06 5.18
N SER A 191 -1.15 15.19 6.09
CA SER A 191 -0.36 16.41 6.26
C SER A 191 1.11 16.04 6.23
N ALA A 192 1.77 16.35 5.11
CA ALA A 192 3.21 16.21 4.92
C ALA A 192 3.75 17.57 4.47
N GLU A 193 4.77 18.08 5.17
CA GLU A 193 5.38 19.38 4.87
C GLU A 193 6.08 19.31 3.50
N GLY A 194 5.87 20.31 2.67
CA GLY A 194 6.47 20.39 1.32
C GLY A 194 5.78 19.58 0.24
N LEU A 195 4.81 18.72 0.60
CA LEU A 195 4.06 17.92 -0.37
C LEU A 195 2.90 18.73 -0.95
N PRO A 196 2.81 18.90 -2.31
CA PRO A 196 1.71 19.61 -2.96
C PRO A 196 0.37 18.88 -2.83
N SER A 197 0.37 17.54 -2.89
CA SER A 197 -0.84 16.73 -2.73
C SER A 197 -1.41 16.87 -1.32
N ARG A 198 -2.73 16.88 -1.22
CA ARG A 198 -3.47 17.05 0.04
C ARG A 198 -4.21 15.80 0.48
N TYR A 199 -4.58 14.97 -0.47
CA TYR A 199 -5.28 13.71 -0.25
C TYR A 199 -5.07 12.75 -1.41
N ASP A 200 -5.23 11.48 -1.12
CA ASP A 200 -5.33 10.45 -2.14
C ASP A 200 -6.80 10.05 -2.33
N ARG A 201 -7.18 9.83 -3.59
CA ARG A 201 -8.40 9.12 -3.93
C ARG A 201 -8.12 7.63 -3.85
N VAL A 202 -8.71 6.99 -2.86
CA VAL A 202 -8.54 5.55 -2.62
C VAL A 202 -9.78 4.82 -3.11
N VAL A 203 -9.56 3.77 -3.91
CA VAL A 203 -10.59 2.82 -4.32
C VAL A 203 -10.16 1.42 -3.89
N VAL A 204 -11.04 0.71 -3.21
CA VAL A 204 -10.82 -0.69 -2.82
C VAL A 204 -11.99 -1.52 -3.33
N TRP A 205 -11.70 -2.58 -4.05
CA TRP A 205 -12.66 -3.59 -4.43
C TRP A 205 -12.38 -4.86 -3.65
N LEU A 206 -13.36 -5.32 -2.90
CA LEU A 206 -13.29 -6.57 -2.16
C LEU A 206 -14.13 -7.64 -2.85
N VAL A 207 -13.57 -8.82 -2.96
CA VAL A 207 -14.27 -9.98 -3.50
C VAL A 207 -13.78 -11.25 -2.83
N ARG A 208 -14.70 -12.21 -2.67
CA ARG A 208 -14.41 -13.52 -2.11
C ARG A 208 -14.18 -14.53 -3.21
N GLY A 209 -13.06 -15.24 -3.14
CA GLY A 209 -12.76 -16.39 -4.00
C GLY A 209 -13.63 -17.61 -3.66
N ASP A 210 -13.63 -18.59 -4.55
CA ASP A 210 -14.37 -19.86 -4.32
C ASP A 210 -13.77 -20.70 -3.18
N ASP A 211 -12.49 -20.53 -2.94
CA ASP A 211 -11.76 -21.11 -1.80
C ASP A 211 -12.07 -20.43 -0.45
N GLY A 212 -12.92 -19.38 -0.48
CA GLY A 212 -13.27 -18.59 0.70
C GLY A 212 -12.25 -17.50 1.04
N SER A 213 -11.13 -17.39 0.32
CA SER A 213 -10.18 -16.31 0.47
C SER A 213 -10.85 -14.96 0.19
N LEU A 214 -10.40 -13.91 0.84
CA LEU A 214 -10.85 -12.55 0.57
C LEU A 214 -9.68 -11.77 0.00
N VAL A 215 -9.89 -11.19 -1.17
CA VAL A 215 -8.89 -10.38 -1.85
C VAL A 215 -9.37 -8.95 -2.05
N ALA A 216 -8.41 -8.03 -2.09
CA ALA A 216 -8.62 -6.63 -2.38
C ALA A 216 -7.82 -6.21 -3.61
N ALA A 217 -8.49 -5.62 -4.61
CA ALA A 217 -7.81 -4.75 -5.55
C ALA A 217 -7.85 -3.32 -5.00
N ILE A 218 -6.74 -2.62 -5.04
CA ILE A 218 -6.55 -1.33 -4.39
C ILE A 218 -5.94 -0.35 -5.38
N SER A 219 -6.45 0.89 -5.42
CA SER A 219 -5.76 2.02 -6.04
C SER A 219 -5.75 3.20 -5.09
N SER A 220 -4.60 3.89 -5.00
CA SER A 220 -4.41 5.13 -4.23
C SER A 220 -3.74 6.15 -5.14
N ILE A 221 -4.42 7.24 -5.44
CA ILE A 221 -3.99 8.23 -6.45
C ILE A 221 -4.02 9.61 -5.81
N PRO A 222 -2.88 10.32 -5.70
CA PRO A 222 -2.79 11.68 -5.21
C PRO A 222 -3.72 12.64 -6.00
N ASP A 223 -4.27 13.64 -5.31
CA ASP A 223 -5.31 14.54 -5.87
C ASP A 223 -4.80 15.41 -7.03
N ASP A 224 -3.51 15.64 -7.10
CA ASP A 224 -2.81 16.42 -8.13
C ASP A 224 -1.98 15.55 -9.10
N ALA A 225 -2.09 14.21 -9.00
CA ALA A 225 -1.44 13.30 -9.93
C ALA A 225 -1.93 13.53 -11.38
N PRO A 226 -1.07 13.33 -12.40
CA PRO A 226 -1.49 13.34 -13.80
C PRO A 226 -2.70 12.40 -14.05
N SER A 227 -3.70 12.87 -14.81
CA SER A 227 -4.93 12.10 -15.07
C SER A 227 -4.66 10.73 -15.69
N GLN A 228 -3.59 10.60 -16.48
CA GLN A 228 -3.16 9.34 -17.08
C GLN A 228 -2.92 8.26 -16.01
N LEU A 229 -2.37 8.60 -14.84
CA LEU A 229 -2.16 7.63 -13.76
C LEU A 229 -3.49 7.07 -13.25
N ALA A 230 -4.49 7.94 -13.07
CA ALA A 230 -5.82 7.52 -12.65
C ALA A 230 -6.51 6.64 -13.71
N GLU A 231 -6.33 6.94 -14.99
CA GLU A 231 -6.88 6.15 -16.10
C GLU A 231 -6.25 4.75 -16.16
N LEU A 232 -4.92 4.67 -16.05
CA LEU A 232 -4.20 3.40 -16.01
C LEU A 232 -4.58 2.57 -14.78
N ALA A 233 -4.70 3.20 -13.61
CA ALA A 233 -5.17 2.54 -12.40
C ALA A 233 -6.59 2.00 -12.56
N ALA A 234 -7.51 2.78 -13.14
CA ALA A 234 -8.88 2.33 -13.39
C ALA A 234 -8.93 1.14 -14.38
N ALA A 235 -8.11 1.16 -15.43
CA ALA A 235 -7.98 0.05 -16.36
C ALA A 235 -7.47 -1.23 -15.67
N ALA A 236 -6.46 -1.09 -14.82
CA ALA A 236 -5.92 -2.19 -14.02
C ALA A 236 -7.00 -2.76 -13.07
N MET A 237 -7.69 -1.91 -12.30
CA MET A 237 -8.78 -2.34 -11.42
C MET A 237 -9.86 -3.12 -12.18
N ASN A 238 -10.25 -2.66 -13.37
CA ASN A 238 -11.24 -3.33 -14.21
C ASN A 238 -10.77 -4.67 -14.80
N SER A 239 -9.48 -5.00 -14.70
CA SER A 239 -8.92 -6.29 -15.14
C SER A 239 -9.03 -7.38 -14.07
N LEU A 240 -9.55 -7.07 -12.88
CA LEU A 240 -9.70 -8.06 -11.81
C LEU A 240 -10.65 -9.17 -12.25
N THR A 241 -10.14 -10.40 -12.25
CA THR A 241 -10.88 -11.63 -12.57
C THR A 241 -10.71 -12.67 -11.47
N LEU A 242 -11.63 -13.63 -11.44
CA LEU A 242 -11.66 -14.73 -10.48
C LEU A 242 -11.83 -16.05 -11.24
N ALA A 243 -10.87 -16.95 -11.08
CA ALA A 243 -10.92 -18.29 -11.69
C ALA A 243 -11.79 -19.25 -10.87
#